data_a064f2fea35dad3fe42827ee323636f0
#
_entry.id   a064f2fea35dad3fe42827ee323636f0
#
_cell.length_a   1.000
_cell.length_b   1.000
_cell.length_c   1.000
_cell.angle_alpha   90.00
_cell.angle_beta   90.00
_cell.angle_gamma   90.00
#
_symmetry.space_group_name_H-M   'P 1'
#
loop_
_entity.id
_entity.type
_entity.pdbx_description
1 polymer ?
#
loop_
_entity_poly.entity_id
_entity_poly.type
_entity_poly.pdbx_seq_one_letter_code
_entity_poly.pdbx_strand_id
1 'polypeptide(L)'
;MNKITTSSAAAQLERMYDDLNKAFFEGKLPDAIITLKCTKGAYGHFTTGQIWRVDESTHKHEINISSATLDRPALQTAATLLHEMVHFYCHINNIRDTSNHGVYHNHKYKEAALDHGLLVFYVKYYGWTNTQPSDALRLLAVENAWPQIKLAEDTRSYTAGPSSTRKYLCPQCGLTCRATKKVNLICGDCKLP
;
A
#
# COMPACT_ATOMS: atom_id res chain seq x y z
N MET A 1 -8.51 6.59 28.82
CA MET A 1 -8.71 5.68 27.65
C MET A 1 -8.47 6.46 26.37
N ASN A 2 -7.53 6.05 25.53
CA ASN A 2 -7.34 6.70 24.23
C ASN A 2 -8.57 6.45 23.36
N LYS A 3 -9.11 7.52 22.79
CA LYS A 3 -10.30 7.45 21.93
C LYS A 3 -9.96 6.73 20.64
N ILE A 4 -10.68 5.65 20.31
CA ILE A 4 -10.49 4.89 19.05
C ILE A 4 -11.24 5.64 17.94
N THR A 5 -10.50 6.41 17.14
CA THR A 5 -11.04 7.18 16.01
C THR A 5 -10.07 7.13 14.83
N THR A 6 -10.56 7.34 13.62
CA THR A 6 -9.71 7.46 12.43
C THR A 6 -8.71 8.60 12.57
N SER A 7 -9.12 9.74 13.15
CA SER A 7 -8.22 10.88 13.37
C SER A 7 -7.11 10.58 14.36
N SER A 8 -7.36 9.80 15.44
CA SER A 8 -6.30 9.40 16.36
C SER A 8 -5.31 8.42 15.73
N ALA A 9 -5.79 7.51 14.88
CA ALA A 9 -4.94 6.58 14.15
C ALA A 9 -4.08 7.31 13.10
N ALA A 10 -4.67 8.24 12.35
CA ALA A 10 -3.94 9.07 11.38
C ALA A 10 -2.85 9.91 12.08
N ALA A 11 -3.19 10.63 13.13
CA ALA A 11 -2.23 11.42 13.89
C ALA A 11 -1.10 10.61 14.51
N GLN A 12 -1.34 9.34 14.83
CA GLN A 12 -0.30 8.43 15.29
C GLN A 12 0.64 8.01 14.16
N LEU A 13 0.10 7.71 12.97
CA LEU A 13 0.90 7.38 11.79
C LEU A 13 1.71 8.60 11.29
N GLU A 14 1.16 9.79 11.37
CA GLU A 14 1.88 11.04 11.04
C GLU A 14 3.08 11.24 11.97
N ARG A 15 2.91 11.10 13.29
CA ARG A 15 4.03 11.13 14.23
C ARG A 15 5.07 10.04 13.94
N MET A 16 4.62 8.83 13.64
CA MET A 16 5.51 7.73 13.27
C MET A 16 6.28 8.02 11.99
N TYR A 17 5.65 8.68 11.01
CA TYR A 17 6.31 9.15 9.79
C TYR A 17 7.41 10.15 10.11
N ASP A 18 7.16 11.13 10.96
CA ASP A 18 8.14 12.15 11.36
C ASP A 18 9.34 11.51 12.08
N ASP A 19 9.09 10.59 13.01
CA ASP A 19 10.14 9.86 13.73
C ASP A 19 11.00 9.04 12.77
N LEU A 20 10.37 8.30 11.85
CA LEU A 20 11.05 7.50 10.82
C LEU A 20 11.82 8.36 9.84
N ASN A 21 11.25 9.48 9.39
CA ASN A 21 11.91 10.43 8.50
C ASN A 21 13.18 11.01 9.14
N LYS A 22 13.08 11.41 10.39
CA LYS A 22 14.23 11.92 11.15
C LYS A 22 15.31 10.86 11.34
N ALA A 23 14.92 9.63 11.69
CA ALA A 23 15.87 8.57 12.03
C ALA A 23 16.58 7.95 10.80
N PHE A 24 15.85 7.74 9.71
CA PHE A 24 16.33 6.98 8.56
C PHE A 24 16.53 7.80 7.28
N PHE A 25 15.99 9.01 7.20
CA PHE A 25 16.12 9.87 6.01
C PHE A 25 16.69 11.26 6.35
N GLU A 26 17.22 11.45 7.56
CA GLU A 26 17.79 12.73 8.02
C GLU A 26 16.78 13.90 7.97
N GLY A 27 15.48 13.61 8.03
CA GLY A 27 14.40 14.59 7.89
C GLY A 27 14.25 15.16 6.47
N LYS A 28 14.82 14.51 5.45
CA LYS A 28 14.85 15.02 4.07
C LYS A 28 13.67 14.61 3.21
N LEU A 29 12.83 13.65 3.65
CA LEU A 29 11.62 13.35 2.91
C LEU A 29 10.61 14.48 3.06
N PRO A 30 10.00 14.94 1.95
CA PRO A 30 8.89 15.90 2.02
C PRO A 30 7.70 15.31 2.79
N ASP A 31 6.83 16.19 3.30
CA ASP A 31 5.56 15.75 3.89
C ASP A 31 4.71 14.98 2.87
N ALA A 32 4.10 13.90 3.33
CA ALA A 32 3.11 13.14 2.59
C ALA A 32 1.74 13.19 3.30
N ILE A 33 0.67 12.97 2.56
CA ILE A 33 -0.65 12.76 3.16
C ILE A 33 -0.76 11.28 3.54
N ILE A 34 -0.89 11.00 4.83
CA ILE A 34 -1.08 9.65 5.33
C ILE A 34 -2.57 9.31 5.30
N THR A 35 -2.95 8.27 4.61
CA THR A 35 -4.34 7.82 4.51
C THR A 35 -4.54 6.41 5.06
N LEU A 36 -5.78 6.11 5.43
CA LEU A 36 -6.21 4.86 6.06
C LEU A 36 -7.34 4.22 5.25
N LYS A 37 -7.03 3.90 3.99
CA LYS A 37 -7.99 3.22 3.10
C LYS A 37 -7.77 1.71 3.20
N CYS A 38 -8.85 0.94 3.17
CA CYS A 38 -8.73 -0.52 3.05
C CYS A 38 -8.12 -0.89 1.69
N THR A 39 -6.93 -1.49 1.71
CA THR A 39 -6.28 -2.00 0.50
C THR A 39 -6.30 -3.51 0.54
N LYS A 40 -6.98 -4.12 -0.42
CA LYS A 40 -7.11 -5.56 -0.49
C LYS A 40 -5.80 -6.19 -0.97
N GLY A 41 -5.22 -7.07 -0.15
CA GLY A 41 -4.01 -7.81 -0.53
C GLY A 41 -2.68 -7.05 -0.36
N ALA A 42 -2.71 -5.84 0.23
CA ALA A 42 -1.50 -5.10 0.56
C ALA A 42 -1.61 -4.45 1.95
N TYR A 43 -0.48 -4.27 2.62
CA TYR A 43 -0.41 -3.60 3.92
C TYR A 43 -0.39 -2.08 3.79
N GLY A 44 0.13 -1.56 2.68
CA GLY A 44 0.22 -0.16 2.34
C GLY A 44 0.49 0.04 0.85
N HIS A 45 0.57 1.29 0.43
CA HIS A 45 1.11 1.67 -0.87
C HIS A 45 1.52 3.15 -0.88
N PHE A 46 2.55 3.47 -1.66
CA PHE A 46 2.94 4.82 -2.01
C PHE A 46 2.37 5.18 -3.38
N THR A 47 1.85 6.40 -3.53
CA THR A 47 1.32 6.92 -4.79
C THR A 47 2.29 7.92 -5.41
N THR A 48 2.86 7.60 -6.57
CA THR A 48 3.87 8.42 -7.25
C THR A 48 3.35 9.77 -7.75
N GLY A 49 2.05 9.90 -7.98
CA GLY A 49 1.43 11.18 -8.32
C GLY A 49 1.22 12.07 -7.10
N GLN A 50 1.39 13.37 -7.26
CA GLN A 50 1.01 14.36 -6.23
C GLN A 50 -0.50 14.62 -6.30
N ILE A 51 -1.30 13.66 -5.85
CA ILE A 51 -2.76 13.63 -6.03
C ILE A 51 -3.53 14.48 -5.02
N TRP A 52 -2.88 14.93 -3.95
CA TRP A 52 -3.50 15.75 -2.91
C TRP A 52 -3.17 17.21 -3.11
N ARG A 53 -4.15 18.03 -3.47
CA ARG A 53 -4.02 19.48 -3.53
C ARG A 53 -4.29 20.07 -2.15
N VAL A 54 -3.29 20.73 -1.57
CA VAL A 54 -3.37 21.40 -0.27
C VAL A 54 -3.83 22.85 -0.44
N ASP A 55 -3.30 23.52 -1.43
CA ASP A 55 -3.69 24.88 -1.86
C ASP A 55 -3.59 25.02 -3.39
N GLU A 56 -3.67 26.23 -3.93
CA GLU A 56 -3.64 26.46 -5.38
C GLU A 56 -2.34 26.02 -6.07
N SER A 57 -1.23 26.03 -5.34
CA SER A 57 0.12 25.73 -5.86
C SER A 57 0.74 24.46 -5.29
N THR A 58 0.27 24.00 -4.15
CA THR A 58 0.90 22.92 -3.39
C THR A 58 0.14 21.60 -3.53
N HIS A 59 0.86 20.60 -4.02
CA HIS A 59 0.37 19.23 -4.12
C HIS A 59 1.28 18.29 -3.30
N LYS A 60 0.70 17.26 -2.71
CA LYS A 60 1.42 16.27 -1.91
C LYS A 60 1.19 14.85 -2.44
N HIS A 61 2.16 13.99 -2.18
CA HIS A 61 2.06 12.55 -2.39
C HIS A 61 1.21 11.89 -1.31
N GLU A 62 0.72 10.69 -1.59
CA GLU A 62 -0.01 9.87 -0.63
C GLU A 62 0.81 8.65 -0.23
N ILE A 63 0.83 8.37 1.07
CA ILE A 63 1.18 7.06 1.61
C ILE A 63 -0.08 6.50 2.28
N ASN A 64 -0.58 5.39 1.79
CA ASN A 64 -1.70 4.71 2.42
C ASN A 64 -1.23 3.53 3.25
N ILE A 65 -1.73 3.43 4.48
CA ILE A 65 -1.60 2.24 5.33
C ILE A 65 -2.97 1.57 5.39
N SER A 66 -3.03 0.28 5.07
CA SER A 66 -4.29 -0.44 5.00
C SER A 66 -4.98 -0.52 6.35
N SER A 67 -6.18 0.03 6.45
CA SER A 67 -7.00 -0.01 7.67
C SER A 67 -7.34 -1.45 8.10
N ALA A 68 -7.39 -2.39 7.15
CA ALA A 68 -7.68 -3.80 7.43
C ALA A 68 -6.56 -4.54 8.19
N THR A 69 -5.39 -3.92 8.37
CA THR A 69 -4.20 -4.57 8.95
C THR A 69 -3.54 -3.76 10.06
N LEU A 70 -4.25 -2.78 10.62
CA LEU A 70 -3.75 -1.91 11.69
C LEU A 70 -3.77 -2.56 13.09
N ASP A 71 -4.44 -3.68 13.24
CA ASP A 71 -4.46 -4.47 14.48
C ASP A 71 -3.12 -5.17 14.78
N ARG A 72 -2.18 -5.12 13.83
CA ARG A 72 -0.82 -5.64 13.99
C ARG A 72 -0.03 -4.83 15.03
N PRO A 73 1.03 -5.42 15.64
CA PRO A 73 1.93 -4.68 16.51
C PRO A 73 2.44 -3.38 15.87
N ALA A 74 2.61 -2.30 16.65
CA ALA A 74 3.05 -0.99 16.15
C ALA A 74 4.36 -1.07 15.34
N LEU A 75 5.30 -1.92 15.76
CA LEU A 75 6.54 -2.18 15.02
C LEU A 75 6.30 -2.72 13.60
N GLN A 76 5.31 -3.58 13.41
CA GLN A 76 4.95 -4.12 12.08
C GLN A 76 4.30 -3.05 11.20
N THR A 77 3.51 -2.18 11.80
CA THR A 77 2.92 -1.02 11.11
C THR A 77 4.01 -0.01 10.74
N ALA A 78 4.98 0.24 11.63
CA ALA A 78 6.13 1.08 11.35
C ALA A 78 6.98 0.53 10.20
N ALA A 79 7.23 -0.79 10.17
CA ALA A 79 7.96 -1.42 9.08
C ALA A 79 7.23 -1.30 7.74
N THR A 80 5.88 -1.37 7.74
CA THR A 80 5.08 -1.11 6.54
C THR A 80 5.19 0.35 6.11
N LEU A 81 5.04 1.29 7.05
CA LEU A 81 5.16 2.72 6.75
C LEU A 81 6.57 3.04 6.18
N LEU A 82 7.61 2.49 6.80
CA LEU A 82 9.00 2.66 6.33
C LEU A 82 9.21 2.06 4.92
N HIS A 83 8.57 0.93 4.61
CA HIS A 83 8.59 0.33 3.27
C HIS A 83 8.04 1.31 2.21
N GLU A 84 6.92 1.95 2.49
CA GLU A 84 6.32 2.95 1.60
C GLU A 84 7.15 4.25 1.54
N MET A 85 7.79 4.64 2.65
CA MET A 85 8.73 5.77 2.69
C MET A 85 9.98 5.52 1.84
N VAL A 86 10.47 4.28 1.76
CA VAL A 86 11.57 3.91 0.83
C VAL A 86 11.14 4.08 -0.63
N HIS A 87 9.92 3.70 -0.99
CA HIS A 87 9.38 4.00 -2.33
C HIS A 87 9.33 5.50 -2.59
N PHE A 88 8.89 6.29 -1.62
CA PHE A 88 8.88 7.74 -1.72
C PHE A 88 10.28 8.32 -1.90
N TYR A 89 11.25 7.86 -1.10
CA TYR A 89 12.66 8.22 -1.24
C TYR A 89 13.20 7.91 -2.64
N CYS A 90 12.96 6.71 -3.14
CA CYS A 90 13.36 6.30 -4.47
C CYS A 90 12.73 7.19 -5.55
N HIS A 91 11.45 7.51 -5.41
CA HIS A 91 10.73 8.36 -6.35
C HIS A 91 11.33 9.77 -6.46
N ILE A 92 11.55 10.47 -5.32
CA ILE A 92 12.09 11.83 -5.33
C ILE A 92 13.55 11.89 -5.78
N ASN A 93 14.31 10.80 -5.62
CA ASN A 93 15.69 10.68 -6.08
C ASN A 93 15.82 10.07 -7.50
N ASN A 94 14.72 9.89 -8.23
CA ASN A 94 14.68 9.30 -9.58
C ASN A 94 15.30 7.88 -9.62
N ILE A 95 15.17 7.12 -8.56
CA ILE A 95 15.59 5.72 -8.47
C ILE A 95 14.44 4.84 -8.91
N ARG A 96 14.61 4.11 -10.00
CA ARG A 96 13.61 3.13 -10.43
C ARG A 96 13.74 1.86 -9.58
N ASP A 97 12.98 1.78 -8.53
CA ASP A 97 12.99 0.75 -7.48
C ASP A 97 12.09 -0.45 -7.79
N THR A 98 11.11 -0.28 -8.67
CA THR A 98 10.16 -1.31 -9.08
C THR A 98 10.15 -1.53 -10.60
N SER A 99 9.61 -2.68 -11.01
CA SER A 99 9.31 -3.04 -12.40
C SER A 99 7.96 -3.79 -12.47
N ASN A 100 7.56 -4.23 -13.67
CA ASN A 100 6.29 -4.90 -13.89
C ASN A 100 5.10 -4.12 -13.26
N HIS A 101 4.95 -2.85 -13.66
CA HIS A 101 3.88 -1.95 -13.20
C HIS A 101 3.82 -1.80 -11.66
N GLY A 102 4.98 -1.76 -11.01
CA GLY A 102 5.08 -1.58 -9.55
C GLY A 102 5.01 -2.89 -8.74
N VAL A 103 4.77 -4.02 -9.38
CA VAL A 103 4.58 -5.30 -8.67
C VAL A 103 5.90 -5.92 -8.21
N TYR A 104 6.98 -5.76 -9.00
CA TYR A 104 8.26 -6.39 -8.72
C TYR A 104 9.26 -5.40 -8.13
N HIS A 105 9.70 -5.63 -6.90
CA HIS A 105 10.75 -4.85 -6.23
C HIS A 105 12.13 -5.34 -6.66
N ASN A 106 12.91 -4.45 -7.29
CA ASN A 106 14.21 -4.80 -7.84
C ASN A 106 15.37 -4.60 -6.85
N HIS A 107 16.61 -4.77 -7.30
CA HIS A 107 17.80 -4.60 -6.45
C HIS A 107 17.98 -3.19 -5.90
N LYS A 108 17.56 -2.15 -6.64
CA LYS A 108 17.66 -0.76 -6.17
C LYS A 108 16.73 -0.51 -4.97
N TYR A 109 15.53 -1.13 -5.00
CA TYR A 109 14.66 -1.12 -3.83
C TYR A 109 15.33 -1.80 -2.65
N LYS A 110 15.91 -3.01 -2.86
CA LYS A 110 16.60 -3.75 -1.80
C LYS A 110 17.70 -2.90 -1.15
N GLU A 111 18.57 -2.28 -1.95
CA GLU A 111 19.68 -1.45 -1.46
C GLU A 111 19.13 -0.28 -0.64
N ALA A 112 18.20 0.49 -1.20
CA ALA A 112 17.58 1.61 -0.50
C ALA A 112 16.90 1.18 0.81
N ALA A 113 16.18 0.05 0.81
CA ALA A 113 15.49 -0.43 2.01
C ALA A 113 16.45 -0.90 3.12
N LEU A 114 17.56 -1.54 2.75
CA LEU A 114 18.64 -1.91 3.70
C LEU A 114 19.29 -0.67 4.31
N ASP A 115 19.59 0.34 3.49
CA ASP A 115 20.22 1.59 3.92
C ASP A 115 19.30 2.41 4.86
N HIS A 116 17.98 2.22 4.73
CA HIS A 116 16.97 2.95 5.51
C HIS A 116 16.27 2.08 6.58
N GLY A 117 16.98 1.11 7.16
CA GLY A 117 16.55 0.46 8.39
C GLY A 117 15.58 -0.71 8.26
N LEU A 118 15.48 -1.33 7.08
CA LEU A 118 14.70 -2.54 6.84
C LEU A 118 15.63 -3.73 6.56
N LEU A 119 15.23 -4.93 6.98
CA LEU A 119 15.73 -6.20 6.46
C LEU A 119 14.88 -6.60 5.27
N VAL A 120 15.51 -7.13 4.21
CA VAL A 120 14.82 -7.39 2.94
C VAL A 120 15.07 -8.80 2.47
N PHE A 121 13.99 -9.51 2.10
CA PHE A 121 14.02 -10.89 1.67
C PHE A 121 13.38 -11.03 0.29
N TYR A 122 13.94 -11.94 -0.52
CA TYR A 122 13.46 -12.20 -1.87
C TYR A 122 12.22 -13.10 -1.86
N VAL A 123 11.22 -12.72 -2.65
CA VAL A 123 10.01 -13.52 -2.90
C VAL A 123 9.90 -13.77 -4.41
N LYS A 124 9.78 -15.04 -4.79
CA LYS A 124 9.62 -15.43 -6.21
C LYS A 124 8.44 -14.65 -6.84
N TYR A 125 8.62 -14.11 -8.03
CA TYR A 125 7.71 -13.29 -8.82
C TYR A 125 7.48 -11.85 -8.31
N TYR A 126 7.81 -11.53 -7.05
CA TYR A 126 7.60 -10.20 -6.44
C TYR A 126 8.92 -9.46 -6.16
N GLY A 127 10.05 -10.17 -6.25
CA GLY A 127 11.36 -9.60 -5.98
C GLY A 127 11.64 -9.39 -4.50
N TRP A 128 12.28 -8.30 -4.16
CA TRP A 128 12.73 -7.95 -2.82
C TRP A 128 11.63 -7.22 -2.01
N THR A 129 10.45 -7.80 -1.94
CA THR A 129 9.25 -7.19 -1.36
C THR A 129 8.98 -7.56 0.10
N ASN A 130 9.53 -8.68 0.60
CA ASN A 130 9.32 -9.07 2.00
C ASN A 130 10.31 -8.29 2.88
N THR A 131 9.78 -7.28 3.59
CA THR A 131 10.55 -6.43 4.48
C THR A 131 10.22 -6.72 5.95
N GLN A 132 11.24 -6.65 6.79
CA GLN A 132 11.12 -6.83 8.23
C GLN A 132 11.87 -5.71 8.98
N PRO A 133 11.49 -5.41 10.23
CA PRO A 133 12.21 -4.44 11.04
C PRO A 133 13.66 -4.84 11.27
N SER A 134 14.60 -3.93 11.03
CA SER A 134 15.99 -4.06 11.50
C SER A 134 16.08 -3.84 13.01
N ASP A 135 17.23 -4.09 13.59
CA ASP A 135 17.48 -3.81 15.01
C ASP A 135 17.42 -2.30 15.31
N ALA A 136 17.85 -1.45 14.36
CA ALA A 136 17.72 0.00 14.48
C ALA A 136 16.25 0.44 14.55
N LEU A 137 15.38 -0.13 13.70
CA LEU A 137 13.95 0.16 13.76
C LEU A 137 13.29 -0.37 15.04
N ARG A 138 13.74 -1.50 15.56
CA ARG A 138 13.28 -2.06 16.86
C ARG A 138 13.64 -1.13 18.03
N LEU A 139 14.87 -0.64 18.06
CA LEU A 139 15.32 0.32 19.07
C LEU A 139 14.52 1.61 19.00
N LEU A 140 14.34 2.18 17.82
CA LEU A 140 13.54 3.38 17.62
C LEU A 140 12.09 3.19 18.10
N ALA A 141 11.48 2.02 17.84
CA ALA A 141 10.13 1.72 18.30
C ALA A 141 10.02 1.64 19.83
N VAL A 142 11.06 1.15 20.51
CA VAL A 142 11.13 1.12 21.97
C VAL A 142 11.31 2.54 22.53
N GLU A 143 12.22 3.33 21.96
CA GLU A 143 12.50 4.70 22.40
C GLU A 143 11.27 5.61 22.30
N ASN A 144 10.52 5.52 21.18
CA ASN A 144 9.32 6.31 20.98
C ASN A 144 8.07 5.70 21.64
N ALA A 145 8.17 4.49 22.18
CA ALA A 145 7.08 3.77 22.84
C ALA A 145 5.75 3.82 22.02
N TRP A 146 5.84 3.61 20.71
CA TRP A 146 4.68 3.72 19.81
C TRP A 146 3.55 2.79 20.27
N PRO A 147 2.38 3.35 20.58
CA PRO A 147 1.25 2.52 20.97
C PRO A 147 0.70 1.76 19.76
N GLN A 148 0.09 0.62 20.02
CA GLN A 148 -0.64 -0.10 18.97
C GLN A 148 -1.79 0.77 18.43
N ILE A 149 -1.85 0.90 17.11
CA ILE A 149 -2.93 1.62 16.44
C ILE A 149 -4.17 0.73 16.43
N LYS A 150 -5.28 1.27 16.89
CA LYS A 150 -6.58 0.56 16.89
C LYS A 150 -7.60 1.39 16.12
N LEU A 151 -8.36 0.72 15.28
CA LEU A 151 -9.56 1.25 14.65
C LEU A 151 -10.78 0.46 15.12
N ALA A 152 -11.95 1.09 15.08
CA ALA A 152 -13.20 0.38 15.24
C ALA A 152 -13.40 -0.55 14.03
N GLU A 153 -13.70 -1.80 14.29
CA GLU A 153 -13.98 -2.76 13.24
C GLU A 153 -15.35 -2.49 12.60
N ASP A 154 -15.38 -2.53 11.27
CA ASP A 154 -16.65 -2.57 10.55
C ASP A 154 -17.17 -4.02 10.56
N THR A 155 -18.13 -4.28 11.40
CA THR A 155 -18.73 -5.63 11.55
C THR A 155 -19.73 -5.98 10.44
N ARG A 156 -19.97 -5.08 9.47
CA ARG A 156 -20.82 -5.38 8.34
C ARG A 156 -20.19 -6.45 7.46
N SER A 157 -20.88 -7.58 7.31
CA SER A 157 -20.49 -8.59 6.32
C SER A 157 -20.79 -8.05 4.92
N TYR A 158 -19.76 -7.63 4.19
CA TYR A 158 -19.88 -7.36 2.76
C TYR A 158 -19.98 -8.70 2.02
N THR A 159 -21.17 -9.26 1.93
CA THR A 159 -21.45 -10.25 0.90
C THR A 159 -21.42 -9.49 -0.43
N ALA A 160 -20.46 -9.81 -1.29
CA ALA A 160 -20.47 -9.30 -2.64
C ALA A 160 -21.83 -9.66 -3.25
N GLY A 161 -22.64 -8.66 -3.53
CA GLY A 161 -23.91 -8.88 -4.22
C GLY A 161 -23.68 -9.63 -5.54
N PRO A 162 -24.68 -10.32 -6.07
CA PRO A 162 -24.54 -11.03 -7.33
C PRO A 162 -24.02 -10.05 -8.40
N SER A 163 -22.99 -10.47 -9.14
CA SER A 163 -22.39 -9.64 -10.19
C SER A 163 -23.49 -9.17 -11.15
N SER A 164 -23.61 -7.86 -11.33
CA SER A 164 -24.55 -7.29 -12.31
C SER A 164 -24.18 -7.66 -13.76
N THR A 165 -22.98 -8.22 -13.97
CA THR A 165 -22.50 -8.63 -15.29
C THR A 165 -22.58 -10.14 -15.47
N ARG A 166 -23.10 -10.55 -16.62
CA ARG A 166 -23.13 -11.95 -17.07
C ARG A 166 -21.88 -12.23 -17.90
N LYS A 167 -21.23 -13.34 -17.62
CA LYS A 167 -20.09 -13.83 -18.43
C LYS A 167 -20.64 -14.76 -19.52
N TYR A 168 -20.28 -14.49 -20.73
CA TYR A 168 -20.54 -15.32 -21.92
C TYR A 168 -19.23 -15.94 -22.37
N LEU A 169 -19.27 -17.22 -22.72
CA LEU A 169 -18.12 -17.99 -23.15
C LEU A 169 -18.45 -18.68 -24.48
N CYS A 170 -17.64 -18.46 -25.50
CA CYS A 170 -17.75 -19.23 -26.71
C CYS A 170 -17.33 -20.69 -26.45
N PRO A 171 -18.20 -21.68 -26.71
CA PRO A 171 -17.90 -23.07 -26.39
C PRO A 171 -16.78 -23.67 -27.26
N GLN A 172 -16.50 -23.05 -28.42
CA GLN A 172 -15.47 -23.56 -29.33
C GLN A 172 -14.09 -22.92 -29.11
N CYS A 173 -13.99 -21.59 -29.06
CA CYS A 173 -12.68 -20.92 -28.94
C CYS A 173 -12.36 -20.37 -27.56
N GLY A 174 -13.28 -20.46 -26.60
CA GLY A 174 -13.07 -19.94 -25.25
C GLY A 174 -13.10 -18.42 -25.13
N LEU A 175 -13.40 -17.68 -26.21
CA LEU A 175 -13.56 -16.22 -26.14
C LEU A 175 -14.58 -15.85 -25.10
N THR A 176 -14.26 -14.90 -24.24
CA THR A 176 -15.16 -14.45 -23.19
C THR A 176 -15.53 -12.99 -23.36
N CYS A 177 -16.79 -12.68 -23.13
CA CYS A 177 -17.25 -11.30 -22.96
C CYS A 177 -18.16 -11.16 -21.74
N ARG A 178 -18.43 -9.92 -21.33
CA ARG A 178 -19.34 -9.62 -20.22
C ARG A 178 -20.35 -8.58 -20.67
N ALA A 179 -21.60 -8.79 -20.27
CA ALA A 179 -22.69 -7.83 -20.53
C ALA A 179 -23.53 -7.62 -19.27
N THR A 180 -24.02 -6.42 -19.06
CA THR A 180 -24.92 -6.05 -17.94
C THR A 180 -26.36 -6.52 -18.16
N LYS A 181 -26.76 -6.74 -19.42
CA LYS A 181 -28.07 -7.25 -19.80
C LYS A 181 -27.95 -8.65 -20.41
N LYS A 182 -29.06 -9.39 -20.41
CA LYS A 182 -29.13 -10.64 -21.19
C LYS A 182 -29.14 -10.25 -22.68
N VAL A 183 -28.14 -10.75 -23.40
CA VAL A 183 -27.97 -10.49 -24.84
C VAL A 183 -27.71 -11.80 -25.57
N ASN A 184 -28.13 -11.87 -26.82
CA ASN A 184 -27.76 -12.95 -27.73
C ASN A 184 -26.47 -12.51 -28.44
N LEU A 185 -25.41 -13.32 -28.26
CA LEU A 185 -24.09 -13.04 -28.82
C LEU A 185 -23.73 -14.14 -29.81
N ILE A 186 -23.10 -13.76 -30.87
CA ILE A 186 -22.51 -14.70 -31.85
C ILE A 186 -21.00 -14.44 -31.83
N CYS A 187 -20.22 -15.50 -31.66
CA CYS A 187 -18.78 -15.40 -31.76
C CYS A 187 -18.41 -15.04 -33.20
N GLY A 188 -17.72 -13.92 -33.39
CA GLY A 188 -17.33 -13.42 -34.71
C GLY A 188 -16.43 -14.41 -35.46
N ASP A 189 -15.60 -15.16 -34.74
CA ASP A 189 -14.65 -16.12 -35.33
C ASP A 189 -15.30 -17.49 -35.60
N CYS A 190 -16.05 -18.02 -34.62
CA CYS A 190 -16.62 -19.36 -34.70
C CYS A 190 -18.03 -19.39 -35.30
N LYS A 191 -18.70 -18.24 -35.45
CA LYS A 191 -20.09 -18.11 -35.91
C LYS A 191 -21.14 -18.88 -35.07
N LEU A 192 -20.77 -19.21 -33.81
CA LEU A 192 -21.65 -19.91 -32.87
C LEU A 192 -22.27 -18.90 -31.86
N PRO A 193 -23.54 -19.15 -31.40
CA PRO A 193 -24.20 -18.36 -30.37
C PRO A 193 -23.56 -18.56 -28.98
#